data_f6d2c907b7b666919952bf5ce390486f
#
_entry.id   f6d2c907b7b666919952bf5ce390486f
#
_cell.length_a   1.000
_cell.length_b   1.000
_cell.length_c   1.000
_cell.angle_alpha   90.00
_cell.angle_beta   90.00
_cell.angle_gamma   90.00
#
_symmetry.space_group_name_H-M   'P 1'
#
loop_
_entity.id
_entity.type
_entity.pdbx_description
1 polymer ?
#
loop_
_entity_poly.entity_id
_entity_poly.type
_entity_poly.pdbx_seq_one_letter_code
_entity_poly.pdbx_strand_id
1 'polypeptide(L)'
;MSESNNNQALREEFNRWAEAGRGEGMEEDHLPITLPVLDLMQLAPDDNILDVGCGAGWLERLLSERVPEGRVVGMDISDEMVRRARRNYVALENTMFVIGGVDEIPWDANFFTRAISVESAYYWPDPARGLREILRVLREGGSAWVLINYYRDNPHCHQWGDLLAVKTNLLSAEEWSEQFRAAGFTNVAYERIVDSSPSPDVYTGRWFHDAAHLRAFKSEGALLIHGTK
;
A
#
# COMPACT_ATOMS: atom_id res chain seq x y z
N MET A 1 11.51 -18.89 -12.02
CA MET A 1 12.35 -18.25 -10.99
C MET A 1 11.74 -18.60 -9.65
N SER A 2 12.53 -18.95 -8.62
CA SER A 2 11.96 -19.28 -7.30
C SER A 2 11.42 -18.01 -6.61
N GLU A 3 10.43 -18.15 -5.72
CA GLU A 3 9.84 -17.02 -4.94
C GLU A 3 10.91 -16.19 -4.22
N SER A 4 11.94 -16.86 -3.69
CA SER A 4 13.11 -16.21 -3.08
C SER A 4 13.83 -15.23 -4.03
N ASN A 5 13.89 -15.52 -5.33
CA ASN A 5 14.49 -14.62 -6.32
C ASN A 5 13.63 -13.37 -6.60
N ASN A 6 12.29 -13.49 -6.50
CA ASN A 6 11.40 -12.34 -6.72
C ASN A 6 11.48 -11.35 -5.56
N ASN A 7 11.47 -11.82 -4.32
CA ASN A 7 11.61 -10.96 -3.14
C ASN A 7 12.97 -10.25 -3.11
N GLN A 8 14.05 -10.92 -3.52
CA GLN A 8 15.35 -10.29 -3.61
C GLN A 8 15.38 -9.17 -4.67
N ALA A 9 14.83 -9.42 -5.85
CA ALA A 9 14.75 -8.42 -6.91
C ALA A 9 13.93 -7.19 -6.50
N LEU A 10 12.80 -7.40 -5.80
CA LEU A 10 11.98 -6.32 -5.24
C LEU A 10 12.77 -5.51 -4.21
N ARG A 11 13.43 -6.16 -3.26
CA ARG A 11 14.26 -5.51 -2.24
C ARG A 11 15.34 -4.64 -2.87
N GLU A 12 16.07 -5.18 -3.84
CA GLU A 12 17.14 -4.45 -4.54
C GLU A 12 16.59 -3.22 -5.30
N GLU A 13 15.43 -3.34 -5.96
CA GLU A 13 14.83 -2.23 -6.68
C GLU A 13 14.34 -1.14 -5.72
N PHE A 14 13.63 -1.49 -4.64
CA PHE A 14 13.16 -0.49 -3.68
C PHE A 14 14.30 0.12 -2.85
N ASN A 15 15.40 -0.59 -2.62
CA ASN A 15 16.61 0.01 -2.07
C ASN A 15 17.17 1.08 -3.00
N ARG A 16 17.26 0.81 -4.32
CA ARG A 16 17.67 1.82 -5.32
C ARG A 16 16.74 3.03 -5.33
N TRP A 17 15.42 2.81 -5.20
CA TRP A 17 14.45 3.91 -5.12
C TRP A 17 14.66 4.76 -3.87
N ALA A 18 14.89 4.13 -2.73
CA ALA A 18 15.20 4.83 -1.49
C ALA A 18 16.48 5.67 -1.67
N GLU A 19 17.58 5.08 -2.15
CA GLU A 19 18.85 5.77 -2.40
C GLU A 19 18.69 6.97 -3.35
N ALA A 20 17.82 6.86 -4.35
CA ALA A 20 17.48 7.93 -5.27
C ALA A 20 16.53 9.01 -4.69
N GLY A 21 16.13 8.92 -3.40
CA GLY A 21 15.26 9.89 -2.73
C GLY A 21 13.78 9.78 -3.12
N ARG A 22 13.35 8.70 -3.78
CA ARG A 22 11.96 8.56 -4.24
C ARG A 22 10.95 8.36 -3.10
N GLY A 23 11.38 7.90 -1.94
CA GLY A 23 10.51 7.72 -0.77
C GLY A 23 9.95 9.03 -0.20
N GLU A 24 10.61 10.15 -0.45
CA GLU A 24 10.29 11.45 0.15
C GLU A 24 9.11 12.17 -0.55
N GLY A 25 8.87 11.90 -1.84
CA GLY A 25 7.73 12.47 -2.60
C GLY A 25 6.44 11.65 -2.53
N MET A 26 6.47 10.45 -1.98
CA MET A 26 5.31 9.54 -1.99
C MET A 26 4.12 10.07 -1.19
N GLU A 27 4.36 10.84 -0.13
CA GLU A 27 3.27 11.46 0.65
C GLU A 27 2.48 12.42 -0.23
N GLU A 28 3.15 13.33 -0.95
CA GLU A 28 2.48 14.33 -1.80
C GLU A 28 1.62 13.67 -2.89
N ASP A 29 2.13 12.60 -3.50
CA ASP A 29 1.44 11.90 -4.59
C ASP A 29 0.24 11.06 -4.09
N HIS A 30 0.32 10.48 -2.89
CA HIS A 30 -0.66 9.51 -2.42
C HIS A 30 -1.63 10.04 -1.35
N LEU A 31 -1.28 11.12 -0.66
CA LEU A 31 -2.10 11.70 0.40
C LEU A 31 -3.54 12.02 -0.04
N PRO A 32 -3.79 12.59 -1.23
CA PRO A 32 -5.15 12.94 -1.66
C PRO A 32 -6.11 11.77 -1.76
N ILE A 33 -5.60 10.58 -2.11
CA ILE A 33 -6.40 9.35 -2.20
C ILE A 33 -6.42 8.56 -0.89
N THR A 34 -5.42 8.74 -0.02
CA THR A 34 -5.30 8.01 1.24
C THR A 34 -6.17 8.60 2.35
N LEU A 35 -6.27 9.93 2.45
CA LEU A 35 -7.08 10.56 3.50
C LEU A 35 -8.54 10.09 3.51
N PRO A 36 -9.27 10.04 2.38
CA PRO A 36 -10.63 9.48 2.36
C PRO A 36 -10.70 8.04 2.85
N VAL A 37 -9.68 7.22 2.55
CA VAL A 37 -9.63 5.82 3.01
C VAL A 37 -9.48 5.74 4.53
N LEU A 38 -8.62 6.58 5.13
CA LEU A 38 -8.47 6.62 6.59
C LEU A 38 -9.78 7.01 7.29
N ASP A 39 -10.59 7.88 6.67
CA ASP A 39 -11.90 8.25 7.20
C ASP A 39 -12.91 7.08 7.08
N LEU A 40 -12.87 6.33 5.97
CA LEU A 40 -13.69 5.13 5.76
C LEU A 40 -13.34 4.00 6.73
N MET A 41 -12.08 3.89 7.12
CA MET A 41 -11.60 2.86 8.06
C MET A 41 -12.19 2.99 9.46
N GLN A 42 -12.67 4.17 9.86
CA GLN A 42 -13.26 4.45 11.16
C GLN A 42 -12.41 3.89 12.32
N LEU A 43 -11.14 4.29 12.34
CA LEU A 43 -10.16 3.80 13.32
C LEU A 43 -10.57 4.11 14.76
N ALA A 44 -10.49 3.12 15.62
CA ALA A 44 -10.61 3.29 17.06
C ALA A 44 -9.26 3.72 17.68
N PRO A 45 -9.24 4.51 18.78
CA PRO A 45 -8.01 4.99 19.40
C PRO A 45 -7.03 3.88 19.84
N ASP A 46 -7.53 2.67 20.08
CA ASP A 46 -6.79 1.49 20.54
C ASP A 46 -6.53 0.46 19.42
N ASP A 47 -6.78 0.81 18.15
CA ASP A 47 -6.51 -0.09 17.03
C ASP A 47 -5.00 -0.40 16.89
N ASN A 48 -4.69 -1.66 16.61
CA ASN A 48 -3.36 -2.09 16.20
C ASN A 48 -3.34 -2.21 14.68
N ILE A 49 -2.52 -1.40 14.03
CA ILE A 49 -2.51 -1.26 12.57
C ILE A 49 -1.20 -1.80 11.99
N LEU A 50 -1.31 -2.59 10.91
CA LEU A 50 -0.20 -2.98 10.05
C LEU A 50 -0.27 -2.21 8.73
N ASP A 51 0.78 -1.47 8.38
CA ASP A 51 0.97 -0.92 7.04
C ASP A 51 1.93 -1.83 6.24
N VAL A 52 1.45 -2.39 5.14
CA VAL A 52 2.17 -3.33 4.29
C VAL A 52 2.74 -2.63 3.07
N GLY A 53 4.04 -2.44 3.04
CA GLY A 53 4.75 -1.65 2.04
C GLY A 53 4.84 -0.18 2.45
N CYS A 54 5.22 0.07 3.69
CA CYS A 54 5.22 1.39 4.33
C CYS A 54 6.21 2.41 3.72
N GLY A 55 7.14 1.95 2.87
CA GLY A 55 8.17 2.81 2.30
C GLY A 55 8.96 3.57 3.36
N ALA A 56 9.10 4.88 3.18
CA ALA A 56 9.81 5.76 4.10
C ALA A 56 8.97 6.22 5.33
N GLY A 57 7.76 5.69 5.53
CA GLY A 57 7.00 5.82 6.78
C GLY A 57 6.07 7.02 6.88
N TRP A 58 5.70 7.66 5.78
CA TRP A 58 4.86 8.86 5.82
C TRP A 58 3.45 8.61 6.38
N LEU A 59 2.87 7.44 6.08
CA LEU A 59 1.51 7.07 6.50
C LEU A 59 1.44 6.81 8.01
N GLU A 60 2.50 6.27 8.60
CA GLU A 60 2.55 5.96 10.03
C GLU A 60 2.39 7.19 10.90
N ARG A 61 2.85 8.36 10.47
CA ARG A 61 2.61 9.62 11.18
C ARG A 61 1.11 9.90 11.30
N LEU A 62 0.37 9.74 10.21
CA LEU A 62 -1.08 9.97 10.19
C LEU A 62 -1.85 8.91 10.99
N LEU A 63 -1.40 7.65 10.93
CA LEU A 63 -1.99 6.56 11.68
C LEU A 63 -1.73 6.69 13.18
N SER A 64 -0.50 7.04 13.58
CA SER A 64 -0.12 7.18 14.99
C SER A 64 -0.94 8.23 15.73
N GLU A 65 -1.29 9.33 15.04
CA GLU A 65 -2.16 10.39 15.59
C GLU A 65 -3.61 9.91 15.76
N ARG A 66 -4.07 8.98 14.94
CA ARG A 66 -5.44 8.44 14.97
C ARG A 66 -5.64 7.33 15.99
N VAL A 67 -4.56 6.62 16.34
CA VAL A 67 -4.61 5.49 17.28
C VAL A 67 -3.64 5.70 18.45
N PRO A 68 -3.82 6.76 19.26
CA PRO A 68 -2.87 7.13 20.31
C PRO A 68 -2.75 6.10 21.44
N GLU A 69 -3.74 5.22 21.62
CA GLU A 69 -3.74 4.13 22.60
C GLU A 69 -3.38 2.78 21.97
N GLY A 70 -3.31 2.72 20.65
CA GLY A 70 -2.98 1.54 19.86
C GLY A 70 -1.52 1.48 19.43
N ARG A 71 -1.26 0.68 18.41
CA ARG A 71 0.08 0.51 17.85
C ARG A 71 0.05 0.57 16.33
N VAL A 72 1.05 1.21 15.74
CA VAL A 72 1.26 1.23 14.29
C VAL A 72 2.55 0.47 13.98
N VAL A 73 2.48 -0.46 13.03
CA VAL A 73 3.62 -1.22 12.54
C VAL A 73 3.74 -1.00 11.03
N GLY A 74 4.76 -0.28 10.61
CA GLY A 74 5.13 -0.17 9.20
C GLY A 74 6.06 -1.31 8.79
N MET A 75 5.72 -2.04 7.74
CA MET A 75 6.54 -3.12 7.20
C MET A 75 6.88 -2.85 5.75
N ASP A 76 8.16 -2.99 5.40
CA ASP A 76 8.62 -2.91 4.01
C ASP A 76 9.68 -3.98 3.73
N ILE A 77 9.72 -4.45 2.49
CA ILE A 77 10.73 -5.42 2.05
C ILE A 77 12.11 -4.78 1.91
N SER A 78 12.17 -3.46 1.66
CA SER A 78 13.38 -2.68 1.52
C SER A 78 13.95 -2.29 2.89
N ASP A 79 15.13 -2.79 3.20
CA ASP A 79 15.85 -2.40 4.42
C ASP A 79 16.28 -0.91 4.41
N GLU A 80 16.52 -0.32 3.23
CA GLU A 80 16.83 1.10 3.11
C GLU A 80 15.59 1.99 3.37
N MET A 81 14.41 1.60 2.88
CA MET A 81 13.15 2.29 3.19
C MET A 81 12.87 2.26 4.70
N VAL A 82 12.95 1.08 5.32
CA VAL A 82 12.76 0.92 6.77
C VAL A 82 13.78 1.75 7.57
N ARG A 83 15.05 1.80 7.13
CA ARG A 83 16.06 2.63 7.77
C ARG A 83 15.72 4.12 7.71
N ARG A 84 15.20 4.60 6.57
CA ARG A 84 14.71 5.97 6.43
C ARG A 84 13.50 6.25 7.31
N ALA A 85 12.50 5.38 7.29
CA ALA A 85 11.32 5.49 8.14
C ALA A 85 11.69 5.62 9.62
N ARG A 86 12.58 4.77 10.12
CA ARG A 86 13.08 4.83 11.51
C ARG A 86 13.79 6.14 11.85
N ARG A 87 14.51 6.75 10.90
CA ARG A 87 15.15 8.06 11.11
C ARG A 87 14.17 9.21 11.07
N ASN A 88 13.24 9.17 10.11
CA ASN A 88 12.29 10.26 9.88
C ASN A 88 11.27 10.37 11.03
N TYR A 89 10.90 9.24 11.61
CA TYR A 89 9.78 9.13 12.57
C TYR A 89 10.18 8.56 13.92
N VAL A 90 11.43 8.81 14.34
CA VAL A 90 11.96 8.35 15.64
C VAL A 90 11.18 8.84 16.85
N ALA A 91 10.42 9.93 16.73
CA ALA A 91 9.63 10.53 17.81
C ALA A 91 8.22 9.91 17.99
N LEU A 92 7.79 9.01 17.10
CA LEU A 92 6.49 8.36 17.21
C LEU A 92 6.57 7.20 18.22
N GLU A 93 6.03 7.42 19.43
CA GLU A 93 6.17 6.49 20.57
C GLU A 93 5.38 5.18 20.40
N ASN A 94 4.25 5.22 19.66
CA ASN A 94 3.39 4.06 19.41
C ASN A 94 3.65 3.38 18.06
N THR A 95 4.75 3.75 17.38
CA THR A 95 5.06 3.28 16.02
C THR A 95 6.36 2.50 15.98
N MET A 96 6.40 1.45 15.18
CA MET A 96 7.63 0.73 14.88
C MET A 96 7.70 0.34 13.40
N PHE A 97 8.93 0.17 12.89
CA PHE A 97 9.19 -0.21 11.51
C PHE A 97 9.96 -1.54 11.47
N VAL A 98 9.50 -2.48 10.65
CA VAL A 98 10.10 -3.81 10.51
C VAL A 98 10.42 -4.12 9.04
N ILE A 99 11.47 -4.89 8.82
CA ILE A 99 11.81 -5.41 7.49
C ILE A 99 11.07 -6.73 7.32
N GLY A 100 10.28 -6.85 6.24
CA GLY A 100 9.55 -8.07 5.95
C GLY A 100 8.87 -8.03 4.59
N GLY A 101 8.63 -9.19 4.00
CA GLY A 101 7.80 -9.37 2.81
C GLY A 101 6.38 -9.75 3.20
N VAL A 102 5.41 -9.40 2.37
CA VAL A 102 4.00 -9.70 2.61
C VAL A 102 3.69 -11.21 2.62
N ASP A 103 4.51 -12.00 1.97
CA ASP A 103 4.38 -13.47 1.87
C ASP A 103 4.84 -14.24 3.12
N GLU A 104 5.48 -13.55 4.07
CA GLU A 104 5.88 -14.06 5.38
C GLU A 104 5.99 -12.89 6.37
N ILE A 105 4.84 -12.45 6.90
CA ILE A 105 4.78 -11.32 7.82
C ILE A 105 5.37 -11.73 9.17
N PRO A 106 6.46 -11.06 9.66
CA PRO A 106 7.17 -11.44 10.88
C PRO A 106 6.40 -11.01 12.14
N TRP A 107 5.17 -11.49 12.28
CA TRP A 107 4.28 -11.17 13.39
C TRP A 107 3.40 -12.36 13.79
N ASP A 108 2.97 -12.38 15.04
CA ASP A 108 2.07 -13.40 15.56
C ASP A 108 0.67 -13.31 14.91
N ALA A 109 -0.02 -14.44 14.84
CA ALA A 109 -1.40 -14.49 14.37
C ALA A 109 -2.34 -13.73 15.33
N ASN A 110 -3.42 -13.16 14.77
CA ASN A 110 -4.49 -12.51 15.54
C ASN A 110 -4.04 -11.30 16.38
N PHE A 111 -3.10 -10.51 15.89
CA PHE A 111 -2.60 -9.32 16.60
C PHE A 111 -3.24 -8.02 16.10
N PHE A 112 -3.27 -7.79 14.80
CA PHE A 112 -3.72 -6.53 14.24
C PHE A 112 -5.25 -6.45 14.12
N THR A 113 -5.77 -5.24 14.30
CA THR A 113 -7.20 -4.94 14.10
C THR A 113 -7.46 -4.45 12.69
N ARG A 114 -6.47 -3.79 12.09
CA ARG A 114 -6.50 -3.26 10.73
C ARG A 114 -5.17 -3.57 10.03
N ALA A 115 -5.26 -3.87 8.75
CA ALA A 115 -4.11 -3.85 7.86
C ALA A 115 -4.41 -2.92 6.69
N ILE A 116 -3.46 -2.11 6.28
CA ILE A 116 -3.56 -1.23 5.12
C ILE A 116 -2.35 -1.45 4.20
N SER A 117 -2.55 -1.28 2.91
CA SER A 117 -1.47 -1.21 1.94
C SER A 117 -1.80 -0.12 0.92
N VAL A 118 -0.92 0.86 0.77
CA VAL A 118 -1.08 1.97 -0.16
C VAL A 118 -0.01 1.86 -1.24
N GLU A 119 -0.42 1.77 -2.51
CA GLU A 119 0.46 1.77 -3.70
C GLU A 119 1.56 0.68 -3.69
N SER A 120 1.31 -0.45 -3.02
CA SER A 120 2.28 -1.51 -2.84
C SER A 120 1.81 -2.88 -3.35
N ALA A 121 0.51 -3.18 -3.26
CA ALA A 121 -0.01 -4.53 -3.48
C ALA A 121 0.23 -5.08 -4.90
N TYR A 122 0.26 -4.24 -5.91
CA TYR A 122 0.54 -4.69 -7.28
C TYR A 122 1.99 -5.15 -7.51
N TYR A 123 2.90 -4.93 -6.55
CA TYR A 123 4.27 -5.47 -6.56
C TYR A 123 4.37 -6.84 -5.86
N TRP A 124 3.37 -7.28 -5.12
CA TRP A 124 3.46 -8.52 -4.36
C TRP A 124 3.72 -9.72 -5.29
N PRO A 125 4.71 -10.59 -5.02
CA PRO A 125 5.02 -11.72 -5.90
C PRO A 125 3.86 -12.69 -6.08
N ASP A 126 3.08 -12.92 -5.01
CA ASP A 126 1.85 -13.71 -4.96
C ASP A 126 0.82 -12.98 -4.10
N PRO A 127 -0.12 -12.22 -4.71
CA PRO A 127 -1.17 -11.51 -3.97
C PRO A 127 -2.02 -12.41 -3.08
N ALA A 128 -2.35 -13.63 -3.54
CA ALA A 128 -3.15 -14.57 -2.76
C ALA A 128 -2.42 -15.02 -1.49
N ARG A 129 -1.12 -15.26 -1.56
CA ARG A 129 -0.29 -15.59 -0.40
C ARG A 129 -0.16 -14.40 0.55
N GLY A 130 0.10 -13.22 0.03
CA GLY A 130 0.17 -12.00 0.82
C GLY A 130 -1.11 -11.74 1.59
N LEU A 131 -2.26 -11.87 0.94
CA LEU A 131 -3.56 -11.71 1.57
C LEU A 131 -3.83 -12.79 2.65
N ARG A 132 -3.39 -14.04 2.46
CA ARG A 132 -3.49 -15.08 3.51
C ARG A 132 -2.63 -14.75 4.73
N GLU A 133 -1.44 -14.20 4.54
CA GLU A 133 -0.58 -13.76 5.65
C GLU A 133 -1.18 -12.54 6.38
N ILE A 134 -1.74 -11.57 5.65
CA ILE A 134 -2.49 -10.46 6.25
C ILE A 134 -3.69 -11.01 7.05
N LEU A 135 -4.45 -11.95 6.49
CA LEU A 135 -5.56 -12.59 7.20
C LEU A 135 -5.07 -13.31 8.47
N ARG A 136 -3.93 -14.00 8.41
CA ARG A 136 -3.34 -14.70 9.58
C ARG A 136 -3.05 -13.75 10.73
N VAL A 137 -2.42 -12.61 10.45
CA VAL A 137 -2.02 -11.64 11.49
C VAL A 137 -3.15 -10.75 11.98
N LEU A 138 -4.24 -10.62 11.22
CA LEU A 138 -5.45 -9.94 11.67
C LEU A 138 -6.16 -10.79 12.74
N ARG A 139 -6.74 -10.13 13.75
CA ARG A 139 -7.66 -10.75 14.71
C ARG A 139 -9.06 -10.97 14.08
N GLU A 140 -9.87 -11.82 14.68
CA GLU A 140 -11.28 -11.98 14.30
C GLU A 140 -12.00 -10.61 14.31
N GLY A 141 -12.75 -10.34 13.23
CA GLY A 141 -13.41 -9.05 13.01
C GLY A 141 -12.47 -7.92 12.55
N GLY A 142 -11.18 -8.19 12.41
CA GLY A 142 -10.21 -7.25 11.81
C GLY A 142 -10.42 -7.10 10.31
N SER A 143 -9.91 -6.03 9.71
CA SER A 143 -10.10 -5.75 8.29
C SER A 143 -8.80 -5.39 7.56
N ALA A 144 -8.75 -5.75 6.28
CA ALA A 144 -7.67 -5.39 5.36
C ALA A 144 -8.16 -4.40 4.30
N TRP A 145 -7.31 -3.43 3.96
CA TRP A 145 -7.58 -2.32 3.06
C TRP A 145 -6.42 -2.18 2.08
N VAL A 146 -6.68 -2.28 0.78
CA VAL A 146 -5.68 -2.15 -0.28
C VAL A 146 -6.10 -1.01 -1.20
N LEU A 147 -5.27 0.02 -1.29
CA LEU A 147 -5.47 1.19 -2.15
C LEU A 147 -4.40 1.20 -3.24
N ILE A 148 -4.81 1.17 -4.51
CA ILE A 148 -3.90 1.11 -5.65
C ILE A 148 -4.38 1.95 -6.83
N ASN A 149 -3.44 2.58 -7.51
CA ASN A 149 -3.68 3.28 -8.78
C ASN A 149 -3.41 2.40 -10.01
N TYR A 150 -2.57 1.36 -9.85
CA TYR A 150 -2.23 0.46 -10.94
C TYR A 150 -3.14 -0.77 -10.94
N TYR A 151 -4.20 -0.71 -11.75
CA TYR A 151 -5.18 -1.79 -11.91
C TYR A 151 -5.79 -1.77 -13.32
N ARG A 152 -6.29 -2.91 -13.79
CA ARG A 152 -6.68 -3.12 -15.21
C ARG A 152 -7.81 -2.21 -15.67
N ASP A 153 -8.76 -1.89 -14.80
CA ASP A 153 -9.94 -1.11 -15.19
C ASP A 153 -9.62 0.40 -15.31
N ASN A 154 -8.42 0.85 -14.90
CA ASN A 154 -7.92 2.18 -15.20
C ASN A 154 -6.99 2.11 -16.43
N PRO A 155 -7.47 2.49 -17.63
CA PRO A 155 -6.66 2.38 -18.84
C PRO A 155 -5.49 3.39 -18.88
N HIS A 156 -5.50 4.38 -18.00
CA HIS A 156 -4.53 5.46 -17.97
C HIS A 156 -3.23 5.14 -17.19
N CYS A 157 -3.13 3.93 -16.60
CA CYS A 157 -1.94 3.47 -15.88
C CYS A 157 -1.21 2.29 -16.55
N HIS A 158 -1.76 1.69 -17.61
CA HIS A 158 -1.24 0.45 -18.19
C HIS A 158 0.22 0.54 -18.65
N GLN A 159 0.66 1.70 -19.16
CA GLN A 159 2.04 1.95 -19.57
C GLN A 159 3.05 1.86 -18.41
N TRP A 160 2.59 1.91 -17.15
CA TRP A 160 3.50 1.82 -16.01
C TRP A 160 4.22 0.48 -15.94
N GLY A 161 3.57 -0.62 -16.38
CA GLY A 161 4.18 -1.93 -16.43
C GLY A 161 5.49 -1.98 -17.23
N ASP A 162 5.56 -1.20 -18.31
CA ASP A 162 6.77 -1.10 -19.15
C ASP A 162 7.83 -0.17 -18.55
N LEU A 163 7.44 0.72 -17.63
CA LEU A 163 8.32 1.71 -16.99
C LEU A 163 8.93 1.20 -15.68
N LEU A 164 8.38 0.11 -15.13
CA LEU A 164 8.82 -0.48 -13.87
C LEU A 164 9.84 -1.59 -14.12
N ALA A 165 10.92 -1.61 -13.33
CA ALA A 165 11.99 -2.59 -13.47
C ALA A 165 11.65 -3.95 -12.83
N VAL A 166 10.51 -4.04 -12.15
CA VAL A 166 10.03 -5.24 -11.45
C VAL A 166 8.69 -5.68 -12.00
N LYS A 167 8.40 -6.96 -11.88
CA LYS A 167 7.13 -7.54 -12.29
C LYS A 167 6.00 -6.96 -11.42
N THR A 168 4.90 -6.61 -12.07
CA THR A 168 3.69 -6.10 -11.42
C THR A 168 2.47 -6.95 -11.76
N ASN A 169 1.45 -6.89 -10.92
CA ASN A 169 0.16 -7.55 -11.12
C ASN A 169 -0.86 -6.52 -11.59
N LEU A 170 -1.22 -6.55 -12.87
CA LEU A 170 -2.27 -5.71 -13.44
C LEU A 170 -3.60 -6.48 -13.38
N LEU A 171 -4.24 -6.50 -12.21
CA LEU A 171 -5.52 -7.15 -11.98
C LEU A 171 -6.67 -6.14 -12.05
N SER A 172 -7.86 -6.60 -12.43
CA SER A 172 -9.09 -5.80 -12.34
C SER A 172 -9.60 -5.72 -10.89
N ALA A 173 -10.58 -4.85 -10.65
CA ALA A 173 -11.24 -4.75 -9.35
C ALA A 173 -11.87 -6.09 -8.93
N GLU A 174 -12.51 -6.79 -9.87
CA GLU A 174 -13.11 -8.11 -9.58
C GLU A 174 -12.04 -9.17 -9.30
N GLU A 175 -10.96 -9.22 -10.08
CA GLU A 175 -9.85 -10.16 -9.83
C GLU A 175 -9.19 -9.90 -8.46
N TRP A 176 -9.00 -8.65 -8.05
CA TRP A 176 -8.54 -8.33 -6.70
C TRP A 176 -9.52 -8.82 -5.63
N SER A 177 -10.82 -8.60 -5.84
CA SER A 177 -11.87 -9.07 -4.93
C SER A 177 -11.90 -10.60 -4.83
N GLU A 178 -11.66 -11.30 -5.93
CA GLU A 178 -11.52 -12.77 -5.93
C GLU A 178 -10.29 -13.23 -5.13
N GLN A 179 -9.15 -12.51 -5.21
CA GLN A 179 -7.98 -12.80 -4.37
C GLN A 179 -8.29 -12.65 -2.88
N PHE A 180 -9.02 -11.61 -2.48
CA PHE A 180 -9.47 -11.43 -1.09
C PHE A 180 -10.37 -12.59 -0.63
N ARG A 181 -11.39 -12.94 -1.42
CA ARG A 181 -12.31 -14.07 -1.10
C ARG A 181 -11.55 -15.40 -1.03
N ALA A 182 -10.65 -15.66 -1.97
CA ALA A 182 -9.82 -16.87 -2.00
C ALA A 182 -8.85 -16.97 -0.81
N ALA A 183 -8.40 -15.83 -0.26
CA ALA A 183 -7.61 -15.79 0.95
C ALA A 183 -8.40 -16.06 2.23
N GLY A 184 -9.74 -15.95 2.18
CA GLY A 184 -10.65 -16.21 3.32
C GLY A 184 -11.33 -14.96 3.89
N PHE A 185 -11.14 -13.77 3.26
CA PHE A 185 -11.86 -12.57 3.67
C PHE A 185 -13.36 -12.65 3.35
N THR A 186 -14.17 -12.10 4.25
CA THR A 186 -15.62 -11.91 4.11
C THR A 186 -15.94 -10.44 3.89
N ASN A 187 -17.18 -10.11 3.55
CA ASN A 187 -17.64 -8.73 3.30
C ASN A 187 -16.73 -7.97 2.33
N VAL A 188 -16.21 -8.67 1.32
CA VAL A 188 -15.30 -8.09 0.34
C VAL A 188 -16.06 -7.10 -0.54
N ALA A 189 -15.59 -5.86 -0.55
CA ALA A 189 -16.12 -4.78 -1.38
C ALA A 189 -14.98 -3.98 -2.00
N TYR A 190 -15.30 -3.24 -3.06
CA TYR A 190 -14.37 -2.28 -3.66
C TYR A 190 -15.10 -1.01 -4.10
N GLU A 191 -14.35 0.09 -4.15
CA GLU A 191 -14.83 1.38 -4.64
C GLU A 191 -13.70 2.19 -5.27
N ARG A 192 -14.05 3.31 -5.90
CA ARG A 192 -13.11 4.23 -6.53
C ARG A 192 -12.92 5.47 -5.66
N ILE A 193 -11.66 5.76 -5.34
CA ILE A 193 -11.27 6.97 -4.62
C ILE A 193 -10.72 7.97 -5.63
N VAL A 194 -11.53 8.96 -5.99
CA VAL A 194 -11.15 9.98 -6.96
C VAL A 194 -10.14 10.96 -6.36
N ASP A 195 -9.04 11.17 -7.05
CA ASP A 195 -8.08 12.22 -6.69
C ASP A 195 -8.57 13.58 -7.20
N SER A 196 -9.13 14.37 -6.29
CA SER A 196 -9.63 15.73 -6.57
C SER A 196 -8.57 16.81 -6.42
N SER A 197 -7.31 16.47 -6.13
CA SER A 197 -6.22 17.44 -6.02
C SER A 197 -5.94 18.14 -7.35
N PRO A 198 -5.50 19.42 -7.34
CA PRO A 198 -5.19 20.16 -8.54
C PRO A 198 -4.20 19.43 -9.44
N SER A 199 -4.42 19.48 -10.75
CA SER A 199 -3.46 18.98 -11.73
C SER A 199 -2.69 20.16 -12.35
N PRO A 200 -1.41 20.01 -12.68
CA PRO A 200 -0.65 21.06 -13.35
C PRO A 200 -1.19 21.34 -14.75
N ASP A 201 -1.02 22.56 -15.23
CA ASP A 201 -1.36 22.92 -16.61
C ASP A 201 -0.46 22.22 -17.64
N VAL A 202 0.81 21.98 -17.26
CA VAL A 202 1.80 21.28 -18.08
C VAL A 202 2.39 20.14 -17.25
N TYR A 203 2.32 18.93 -17.78
CA TYR A 203 2.93 17.75 -17.15
C TYR A 203 4.28 17.45 -17.80
N THR A 204 5.32 17.31 -16.98
CA THR A 204 6.70 17.02 -17.41
C THR A 204 7.25 15.70 -16.86
N GLY A 205 6.43 14.94 -16.13
CA GLY A 205 6.82 13.65 -15.58
C GLY A 205 6.82 12.53 -16.65
N ARG A 206 7.22 11.33 -16.23
CA ARG A 206 7.36 10.18 -17.15
C ARG A 206 6.14 9.24 -17.17
N TRP A 207 5.21 9.39 -16.24
CA TRP A 207 4.12 8.43 -16.03
C TRP A 207 2.92 8.65 -16.95
N PHE A 208 2.73 9.89 -17.42
CA PHE A 208 1.61 10.29 -18.28
C PHE A 208 2.14 11.02 -19.50
N HIS A 209 1.39 11.00 -20.60
CA HIS A 209 1.78 11.64 -21.84
C HIS A 209 1.72 13.18 -21.73
N ASP A 210 0.70 13.69 -21.02
CA ASP A 210 0.45 15.11 -20.83
C ASP A 210 -0.47 15.35 -19.62
N ALA A 211 -0.79 16.60 -19.34
CA ALA A 211 -1.67 16.99 -18.24
C ALA A 211 -3.12 16.54 -18.43
N ALA A 212 -3.60 16.35 -19.66
CA ALA A 212 -4.95 15.84 -19.93
C ALA A 212 -5.04 14.34 -19.56
N HIS A 213 -3.99 13.57 -19.89
CA HIS A 213 -3.88 12.16 -19.51
C HIS A 213 -3.81 11.99 -17.99
N LEU A 214 -3.02 12.84 -17.28
CA LEU A 214 -2.99 12.85 -15.81
C LEU A 214 -4.38 13.16 -15.21
N ARG A 215 -5.10 14.15 -15.75
CA ARG A 215 -6.46 14.45 -15.28
C ARG A 215 -7.44 13.30 -15.50
N ALA A 216 -7.37 12.64 -16.65
CA ALA A 216 -8.19 11.45 -16.93
C ALA A 216 -7.89 10.32 -15.96
N PHE A 217 -6.61 10.05 -15.67
CA PHE A 217 -6.18 9.08 -14.67
C PHE A 217 -6.73 9.40 -13.26
N LYS A 218 -6.59 10.64 -12.79
CA LYS A 218 -7.13 11.08 -11.50
C LYS A 218 -8.65 10.95 -11.42
N SER A 219 -9.34 11.28 -12.51
CA SER A 219 -10.81 11.19 -12.62
C SER A 219 -11.32 9.75 -12.58
N GLU A 220 -10.54 8.78 -13.10
CA GLU A 220 -10.87 7.35 -12.98
C GLU A 220 -10.80 6.88 -11.51
N GLY A 221 -9.90 7.45 -10.74
CA GLY A 221 -9.71 7.19 -9.32
C GLY A 221 -8.84 5.97 -9.03
N ALA A 222 -8.32 5.93 -7.82
CA ALA A 222 -7.64 4.78 -7.25
C ALA A 222 -8.65 3.69 -6.87
N LEU A 223 -8.27 2.44 -7.01
CA LEU A 223 -9.07 1.30 -6.57
C LEU A 223 -8.81 1.04 -5.10
N LEU A 224 -9.84 1.11 -4.28
CA LEU A 224 -9.86 0.64 -2.91
C LEU A 224 -10.56 -0.71 -2.85
N ILE A 225 -9.90 -1.73 -2.32
CA ILE A 225 -10.49 -3.04 -2.01
C ILE A 225 -10.35 -3.28 -0.51
N HIS A 226 -11.39 -3.75 0.13
CA HIS A 226 -11.35 -4.11 1.54
C HIS A 226 -12.17 -5.36 1.85
N GLY A 227 -11.84 -6.01 2.98
CA GLY A 227 -12.54 -7.19 3.47
C GLY A 227 -12.29 -7.42 4.95
N THR A 228 -13.12 -8.24 5.58
CA THR A 228 -13.09 -8.56 7.01
C THR A 228 -12.68 -10.02 7.23
N LYS A 229 -11.86 -10.27 8.23
CA LYS A 229 -11.57 -11.63 8.71
C LYS A 229 -12.74 -12.24 9.43
#